data_a0f2a3ac5be93220b4f6a2fd853babd0
#
_entry.id   a0f2a3ac5be93220b4f6a2fd853babd0
#
_cell.length_a   1.000
_cell.length_b   1.000
_cell.length_c   1.000
_cell.angle_alpha   90.00
_cell.angle_beta   90.00
_cell.angle_gamma   90.00
#
_symmetry.space_group_name_H-M   'P 1'
#
loop_
_entity.id
_entity.type
_entity.pdbx_description
1 polymer ?
#
loop_
_entity_poly.entity_id
_entity_poly.type
_entity_poly.pdbx_seq_one_letter_code
_entity_poly.pdbx_strand_id
1 'polypeptide(L)'
;FEFIKTNLGENVHPNTVKILMTDCGDINWEVLGSSIGGRLVEIYEINGNKVKITGEYPTIITCHDDIPGTVSKVSTLFYDNDINIAHMTLVRSQKGKDATMTFEVDNNVSEELIAAIKAVEGVNRVILINSLGGN
;
A
#
# COMPACT_ATOMS: atom_id res chain seq x y z
N PHE A 1 -12.72 4.53 -18.11
CA PHE A 1 -11.35 4.00 -18.20
C PHE A 1 -10.82 4.25 -19.60
N GLU A 2 -9.64 4.79 -19.70
CA GLU A 2 -8.93 4.98 -20.96
C GLU A 2 -7.65 4.13 -20.93
N PHE A 3 -7.41 3.35 -21.99
CA PHE A 3 -6.18 2.57 -22.14
C PHE A 3 -5.25 3.28 -23.10
N ILE A 4 -4.10 3.72 -22.60
CA ILE A 4 -3.08 4.38 -23.40
C ILE A 4 -1.85 3.47 -23.46
N LYS A 5 -1.44 3.07 -24.65
CA LYS A 5 -0.15 2.38 -24.83
C LYS A 5 0.96 3.41 -24.70
N THR A 6 1.80 3.26 -23.68
CA THR A 6 2.92 4.16 -23.43
C THR A 6 4.22 3.38 -23.24
N ASN A 7 5.35 4.07 -23.42
CA ASN A 7 6.66 3.51 -23.13
C ASN A 7 7.08 3.95 -21.73
N LEU A 8 7.20 3.00 -20.81
CA LEU A 8 7.58 3.23 -19.40
C LEU A 8 9.10 3.17 -19.17
N GLY A 9 9.91 2.99 -20.23
CA GLY A 9 11.36 2.92 -20.17
C GLY A 9 11.92 1.50 -20.28
N GLU A 10 13.25 1.39 -20.45
CA GLU A 10 13.93 0.12 -20.74
C GLU A 10 14.06 -0.85 -19.55
N ASN A 11 13.87 -0.35 -18.32
CA ASN A 11 14.05 -1.14 -17.09
C ASN A 11 12.74 -1.63 -16.46
N VAL A 12 11.66 -1.64 -17.22
CA VAL A 12 10.32 -2.00 -16.73
C VAL A 12 9.90 -3.34 -17.35
N HIS A 13 9.27 -4.20 -16.52
CA HIS A 13 8.78 -5.49 -17.02
C HIS A 13 7.83 -5.28 -18.22
N PRO A 14 7.91 -6.09 -19.29
CA PRO A 14 7.10 -5.89 -20.51
C PRO A 14 5.59 -5.83 -20.28
N ASN A 15 5.09 -6.50 -19.24
CA ASN A 15 3.67 -6.54 -18.88
C ASN A 15 3.33 -5.53 -17.76
N THR A 16 4.04 -4.41 -17.69
CA THR A 16 3.75 -3.37 -16.72
C THR A 16 2.57 -2.51 -17.15
N VAL A 17 1.73 -2.21 -16.19
CA VAL A 17 0.62 -1.27 -16.31
C VAL A 17 0.83 -0.12 -15.33
N LYS A 18 0.68 1.09 -15.81
CA LYS A 18 0.60 2.31 -15.01
C LYS A 18 -0.85 2.74 -14.92
N ILE A 19 -1.37 2.81 -13.71
CA ILE A 19 -2.74 3.27 -13.44
C ILE A 19 -2.66 4.66 -12.82
N LEU A 20 -3.36 5.60 -13.45
CA LEU A 20 -3.56 6.94 -12.90
C LEU A 20 -5.01 7.05 -12.44
N MET A 21 -5.20 7.37 -11.18
CA MET A 21 -6.53 7.58 -10.60
C MET A 21 -6.62 8.98 -10.04
N THR A 22 -7.69 9.69 -10.42
CA THR A 22 -8.06 10.99 -9.86
C THR A 22 -9.34 10.83 -9.06
N ASP A 23 -9.34 11.28 -7.83
CA ASP A 23 -10.55 11.40 -7.04
C ASP A 23 -11.14 12.81 -7.21
N CYS A 24 -12.42 13.01 -6.90
CA CYS A 24 -13.13 14.30 -7.00
C CYS A 24 -12.52 15.43 -6.13
N GLY A 25 -11.39 15.19 -5.50
CA GLY A 25 -10.68 16.10 -4.60
C GLY A 25 -9.17 16.06 -4.75
N ASP A 26 -8.63 16.35 -5.93
CA ASP A 26 -7.18 16.58 -6.19
C ASP A 26 -6.20 15.47 -5.76
N ILE A 27 -6.68 14.28 -5.41
CA ILE A 27 -5.82 13.17 -5.04
C ILE A 27 -5.50 12.34 -6.29
N ASN A 28 -4.32 12.57 -6.83
CA ASN A 28 -3.80 11.76 -7.91
C ASN A 28 -3.06 10.55 -7.33
N TRP A 29 -3.48 9.38 -7.73
CA TRP A 29 -2.77 8.13 -7.48
C TRP A 29 -2.10 7.67 -8.75
N GLU A 30 -0.83 7.35 -8.62
CA GLU A 30 -0.07 6.66 -9.64
C GLU A 30 0.35 5.31 -9.10
N VAL A 31 -0.09 4.24 -9.75
CA VAL A 31 0.21 2.86 -9.35
C VAL A 31 0.86 2.14 -10.52
N LEU A 32 2.02 1.55 -10.28
CA LEU A 32 2.69 0.67 -11.22
C LEU A 32 2.63 -0.77 -10.73
N GLY A 33 2.17 -1.64 -11.60
CA GLY A 33 2.12 -3.07 -11.36
C GLY A 33 2.37 -3.85 -12.63
N SER A 34 2.70 -5.11 -12.47
CA SER A 34 2.93 -6.02 -13.59
C SER A 34 2.29 -7.37 -13.36
N SER A 35 1.92 -8.03 -14.45
CA SER A 35 1.63 -9.46 -14.43
C SER A 35 2.95 -10.22 -14.57
N ILE A 36 3.28 -11.02 -13.57
CA ILE A 36 4.53 -11.78 -13.49
C ILE A 36 4.36 -13.23 -13.95
N GLY A 37 3.21 -13.56 -14.56
CA GLY A 37 2.86 -14.89 -15.03
C GLY A 37 2.09 -15.71 -13.99
N GLY A 38 1.50 -16.84 -14.42
CA GLY A 38 0.79 -17.74 -13.50
C GLY A 38 -0.45 -17.15 -12.81
N ARG A 39 -1.08 -16.13 -13.39
CA ARG A 39 -2.16 -15.30 -12.80
C ARG A 39 -1.73 -14.44 -11.62
N LEU A 40 -0.41 -14.31 -11.39
CA LEU A 40 0.12 -13.46 -10.34
C LEU A 40 0.28 -12.03 -10.86
N VAL A 41 -0.07 -11.08 -10.02
CA VAL A 41 0.16 -9.65 -10.23
C VAL A 41 0.99 -9.11 -9.07
N GLU A 42 1.83 -8.13 -9.37
CA GLU A 42 2.60 -7.44 -8.33
C GLU A 42 2.49 -5.94 -8.56
N ILE A 43 2.05 -5.20 -7.54
CA ILE A 43 2.19 -3.75 -7.49
C ILE A 43 3.54 -3.47 -6.84
N TYR A 44 4.39 -2.75 -7.54
CA TYR A 44 5.76 -2.47 -7.08
C TYR A 44 6.05 -0.99 -6.86
N GLU A 45 5.13 -0.10 -7.23
CA GLU A 45 5.27 1.33 -6.97
C GLU A 45 3.92 2.01 -6.79
N ILE A 46 3.81 2.89 -5.80
CA ILE A 46 2.67 3.77 -5.57
C ILE A 46 3.19 5.17 -5.32
N ASN A 47 2.76 6.15 -6.15
CA ASN A 47 3.17 7.56 -6.07
C ASN A 47 4.69 7.75 -5.95
N GLY A 48 5.47 7.00 -6.75
CA GLY A 48 6.93 7.02 -6.74
C GLY A 48 7.58 6.26 -5.58
N ASN A 49 6.81 5.73 -4.64
CA ASN A 49 7.31 4.90 -3.53
C ASN A 49 7.30 3.43 -3.91
N LYS A 50 8.43 2.76 -3.72
CA LYS A 50 8.53 1.31 -3.95
C LYS A 50 7.74 0.57 -2.88
N VAL A 51 6.91 -0.35 -3.33
CA VAL A 51 6.12 -1.27 -2.49
C VAL A 51 6.24 -2.68 -3.06
N LYS A 52 5.77 -3.67 -2.33
CA LYS A 52 5.57 -5.01 -2.86
C LYS A 52 4.21 -5.50 -2.38
N ILE A 53 3.24 -5.60 -3.29
CA ILE A 53 1.88 -6.03 -2.99
C ILE A 53 1.50 -7.09 -4.02
N THR A 54 1.23 -8.29 -3.55
CA THR A 54 0.92 -9.44 -4.42
C THR A 54 -0.57 -9.65 -4.61
N GLY A 55 -1.39 -9.08 -3.74
CA GLY A 55 -2.83 -9.32 -3.69
C GLY A 55 -3.22 -10.68 -3.10
N GLU A 56 -2.27 -11.47 -2.62
CA GLU A 56 -2.54 -12.74 -1.94
C GLU A 56 -3.08 -12.52 -0.53
N TYR A 57 -2.65 -11.43 0.10
CA TYR A 57 -3.01 -11.05 1.47
C TYR A 57 -3.76 -9.74 1.50
N PRO A 58 -4.65 -9.53 2.50
CA PRO A 58 -5.15 -8.20 2.80
C PRO A 58 -3.99 -7.26 3.07
N THR A 59 -4.02 -6.07 2.45
CA THR A 59 -2.91 -5.12 2.50
C THR A 59 -3.39 -3.78 3.04
N ILE A 60 -2.73 -3.28 4.08
CA ILE A 60 -2.97 -1.95 4.64
C ILE A 60 -1.81 -1.04 4.22
N ILE A 61 -2.15 0.09 3.59
CA ILE A 61 -1.18 1.14 3.25
C ILE A 61 -1.47 2.34 4.12
N THR A 62 -0.46 2.85 4.81
CA THR A 62 -0.55 4.08 5.60
C THR A 62 0.39 5.13 5.04
N CYS A 63 -0.12 6.34 4.80
CA CYS A 63 0.71 7.52 4.59
C CYS A 63 0.76 8.29 5.91
N HIS A 64 1.95 8.61 6.37
CA HIS A 64 2.16 9.21 7.70
C HIS A 64 3.38 10.14 7.72
N ASP A 65 3.43 10.99 8.73
CA ASP A 65 4.60 11.81 9.00
C ASP A 65 5.77 10.92 9.47
N ASP A 66 7.00 11.21 9.04
CA ASP A 66 8.21 10.48 9.44
C ASP A 66 8.64 10.90 10.86
N ILE A 67 7.85 10.51 11.86
CA ILE A 67 8.08 10.79 13.27
C ILE A 67 8.33 9.51 14.09
N PRO A 68 9.11 9.59 15.18
CA PRO A 68 9.35 8.44 16.04
C PRO A 68 8.07 7.87 16.64
N GLY A 69 7.98 6.53 16.68
CA GLY A 69 6.88 5.81 17.34
C GLY A 69 5.70 5.46 16.45
N THR A 70 5.54 6.00 15.25
CA THR A 70 4.42 5.69 14.36
C THR A 70 4.38 4.20 14.02
N VAL A 71 5.52 3.59 13.65
CA VAL A 71 5.61 2.14 13.39
C VAL A 71 5.16 1.33 14.61
N SER A 72 5.67 1.68 15.80
CA SER A 72 5.33 0.97 17.05
C SER A 72 3.84 1.07 17.36
N LYS A 73 3.26 2.28 17.27
CA LYS A 73 1.83 2.50 17.55
C LYS A 73 0.96 1.68 16.59
N VAL A 74 1.27 1.67 15.30
CA VAL A 74 0.49 0.92 14.30
C VAL A 74 0.68 -0.59 14.47
N SER A 75 1.90 -1.07 14.69
CA SER A 75 2.13 -2.51 14.91
C SER A 75 1.51 -3.04 16.20
N THR A 76 1.42 -2.21 17.24
CA THR A 76 0.71 -2.57 18.47
C THR A 76 -0.79 -2.80 18.21
N LEU A 77 -1.41 -2.01 17.33
CA LEU A 77 -2.82 -2.21 16.98
C LEU A 77 -3.05 -3.55 16.28
N PHE A 78 -2.11 -4.04 15.45
CA PHE A 78 -2.20 -5.40 14.90
C PHE A 78 -2.09 -6.46 15.99
N TYR A 79 -1.14 -6.32 16.89
CA TYR A 79 -0.98 -7.22 18.02
C TYR A 79 -2.23 -7.29 18.91
N ASP A 80 -2.81 -6.14 19.26
CA ASP A 80 -4.01 -6.06 20.12
C ASP A 80 -5.26 -6.67 19.45
N ASN A 81 -5.25 -6.82 18.13
CA ASN A 81 -6.32 -7.43 17.35
C ASN A 81 -5.99 -8.87 16.88
N ASP A 82 -4.93 -9.49 17.42
CA ASP A 82 -4.47 -10.85 17.08
C ASP A 82 -4.22 -11.04 15.57
N ILE A 83 -3.68 -10.01 14.92
CA ILE A 83 -3.35 -10.01 13.49
C ILE A 83 -1.84 -10.13 13.32
N ASN A 84 -1.42 -11.18 12.62
CA ASN A 84 -0.04 -11.39 12.25
C ASN A 84 0.31 -10.61 10.98
N ILE A 85 1.49 -9.98 10.97
CA ILE A 85 2.05 -9.27 9.81
C ILE A 85 2.90 -10.25 9.01
N ALA A 86 2.45 -10.59 7.79
CA ALA A 86 3.18 -11.47 6.89
C ALA A 86 4.35 -10.75 6.20
N HIS A 87 4.13 -9.50 5.79
CA HIS A 87 5.15 -8.67 5.18
C HIS A 87 4.93 -7.20 5.54
N MET A 88 6.03 -6.47 5.71
CA MET A 88 6.00 -5.05 5.98
C MET A 88 7.07 -4.33 5.16
N THR A 89 6.70 -3.19 4.59
CA THR A 89 7.63 -2.27 3.94
C THR A 89 7.44 -0.87 4.51
N LEU A 90 8.54 -0.19 4.80
CA LEU A 90 8.56 1.22 5.18
C LEU A 90 9.45 1.98 4.21
N VAL A 91 8.88 2.97 3.55
CA VAL A 91 9.58 3.85 2.63
C VAL A 91 9.34 5.29 3.04
N ARG A 92 10.38 6.07 3.15
CA ARG A 92 10.31 7.51 3.38
C ARG A 92 10.68 8.29 2.12
N SER A 93 9.98 9.36 1.83
CA SER A 93 10.33 10.27 0.73
C SER A 93 11.59 11.07 1.06
N GLN A 94 11.60 11.67 2.24
CA GLN A 94 12.71 12.44 2.82
C GLN A 94 12.66 12.31 4.35
N LYS A 95 13.82 12.36 4.99
CA LYS A 95 13.91 12.34 6.46
C LYS A 95 13.07 13.47 7.08
N GLY A 96 12.17 13.10 8.00
CA GLY A 96 11.34 14.02 8.76
C GLY A 96 10.19 14.64 7.95
N LYS A 97 9.84 14.08 6.79
CA LYS A 97 8.65 14.48 6.00
C LYS A 97 7.64 13.35 5.97
N ASP A 98 7.35 12.82 4.78
CA ASP A 98 6.35 11.80 4.60
C ASP A 98 6.97 10.42 4.50
N ALA A 99 6.31 9.44 5.06
CA ALA A 99 6.63 8.04 4.92
C ALA A 99 5.38 7.23 4.59
N THR A 100 5.60 6.07 3.99
CA THR A 100 4.55 5.12 3.65
C THR A 100 4.91 3.77 4.25
N MET A 101 4.00 3.20 5.03
CA MET A 101 4.09 1.80 5.44
C MET A 101 3.07 0.97 4.66
N THR A 102 3.49 -0.22 4.28
CA THR A 102 2.63 -1.23 3.69
C THR A 102 2.71 -2.47 4.55
N PHE A 103 1.56 -3.01 4.95
CA PHE A 103 1.44 -4.24 5.74
C PHE A 103 0.60 -5.25 4.97
N GLU A 104 1.15 -6.40 4.66
CA GLU A 104 0.39 -7.59 4.26
C GLU A 104 0.12 -8.41 5.53
N VAL A 105 -1.13 -8.79 5.76
CA VAL A 105 -1.56 -9.44 7.01
C VAL A 105 -2.32 -10.74 6.73
N ASP A 106 -2.24 -11.69 7.66
CA ASP A 106 -2.80 -13.05 7.45
C ASP A 106 -4.34 -13.07 7.51
N ASN A 107 -4.95 -12.14 8.24
CA ASN A 107 -6.38 -12.15 8.50
C ASN A 107 -7.10 -10.94 7.88
N ASN A 108 -8.41 -11.07 7.71
CA ASN A 108 -9.24 -9.93 7.33
C ASN A 108 -9.17 -8.82 8.38
N VAL A 109 -9.16 -7.59 7.90
CA VAL A 109 -9.02 -6.38 8.72
C VAL A 109 -10.39 -5.76 8.93
N SER A 110 -10.74 -5.50 10.18
CA SER A 110 -12.01 -4.86 10.52
C SER A 110 -12.00 -3.36 10.26
N GLU A 111 -13.18 -2.77 10.08
CA GLU A 111 -13.31 -1.31 9.94
C GLU A 111 -12.89 -0.57 11.21
N GLU A 112 -13.09 -1.18 12.38
CA GLU A 112 -12.67 -0.63 13.67
C GLU A 112 -11.15 -0.52 13.75
N LEU A 113 -10.42 -1.54 13.27
CA LEU A 113 -8.97 -1.50 13.23
C LEU A 113 -8.47 -0.43 12.24
N ILE A 114 -9.09 -0.30 11.07
CA ILE A 114 -8.75 0.76 10.12
C ILE A 114 -8.99 2.14 10.74
N ALA A 115 -10.10 2.34 11.47
CA ALA A 115 -10.38 3.58 12.17
C ALA A 115 -9.35 3.87 13.28
N ALA A 116 -8.95 2.83 14.03
CA ALA A 116 -7.92 2.95 15.08
C ALA A 116 -6.55 3.33 14.48
N ILE A 117 -6.14 2.71 13.37
CA ILE A 117 -4.89 3.06 12.68
C ILE A 117 -4.94 4.51 12.19
N LYS A 118 -6.08 4.93 11.62
CA LYS A 118 -6.26 6.31 11.16
C LYS A 118 -6.21 7.35 12.28
N ALA A 119 -6.55 6.95 13.50
CA ALA A 119 -6.50 7.81 14.68
C ALA A 119 -5.08 7.93 15.30
N VAL A 120 -4.11 7.14 14.83
CA VAL A 120 -2.73 7.24 15.29
C VAL A 120 -2.16 8.60 14.88
N GLU A 121 -1.57 9.30 15.85
CA GLU A 121 -0.90 10.59 15.61
C GLU A 121 0.14 10.48 14.48
N GLY A 122 0.08 11.41 13.55
CA GLY A 122 0.95 11.47 12.37
C GLY A 122 0.47 10.58 11.20
N VAL A 123 -0.55 9.74 11.39
CA VAL A 123 -1.15 9.00 10.27
C VAL A 123 -2.13 9.91 9.53
N ASN A 124 -1.82 10.20 8.28
CA ASN A 124 -2.60 11.11 7.43
C ASN A 124 -3.63 10.36 6.59
N ARG A 125 -3.31 9.12 6.20
CA ARG A 125 -4.15 8.31 5.32
C ARG A 125 -3.97 6.82 5.59
N VAL A 126 -5.08 6.07 5.48
CA VAL A 126 -5.08 4.60 5.54
C VAL A 126 -5.91 4.07 4.38
N ILE A 127 -5.39 3.06 3.68
CA ILE A 127 -6.07 2.37 2.57
C ILE A 127 -6.02 0.88 2.90
N LEU A 128 -7.17 0.23 2.76
CA LEU A 128 -7.28 -1.23 2.80
C LEU A 128 -7.49 -1.76 1.39
N ILE A 129 -6.67 -2.71 0.99
CA ILE A 129 -6.82 -3.52 -0.22
C ILE A 129 -7.13 -4.93 0.24
N ASN A 130 -8.31 -5.42 -0.09
CA ASN A 130 -8.68 -6.81 0.20
C ASN A 130 -7.89 -7.76 -0.70
N SER A 131 -7.66 -8.98 -0.22
CA SER A 131 -7.00 -10.02 -1.03
C SER A 131 -7.84 -10.34 -2.29
N LEU A 132 -7.17 -10.60 -3.40
CA LEU A 132 -7.80 -10.97 -4.68
C LEU A 132 -8.25 -12.44 -4.71
N GLY A 133 -7.83 -13.26 -3.76
CA GLY A 133 -8.07 -14.71 -3.67
C GLY A 133 -9.04 -15.14 -2.58
N GLY A 134 -9.73 -14.25 -1.93
CA GLY A 134 -10.68 -14.57 -0.86
C GLY A 134 -12.02 -15.09 -1.40
N ASN A 135 -12.19 -16.38 -1.44
CA ASN A 135 -13.51 -17.04 -1.29
C ASN A 135 -13.69 -17.38 0.18
#